data_6adef363c0afab1d1222b40545e03dfc
#
_entry.id   6adef363c0afab1d1222b40545e03dfc
#
_cell.length_a   1.000
_cell.length_b   1.000
_cell.length_c   1.000
_cell.angle_alpha   90.00
_cell.angle_beta   90.00
_cell.angle_gamma   90.00
#
_symmetry.space_group_name_H-M   'P 1'
#
loop_
_entity.id
_entity.type
_entity.pdbx_description
1 polymer ?
#
loop_
_entity_poly.entity_id
_entity_poly.type
_entity_poly.pdbx_seq_one_letter_code
_entity_poly.pdbx_strand_id
1 'polypeptide(L)'
;MSIPLYLAFLFGSRRIIHRSDLRRAGMSGQEITEAVRRHDIIRVRRDHYARPSLDQHTLEAVRVGGRLACVSAAAELGLFAFDHSHTHLHLDREASRLRSPHTRFKPLAQLPRDGVQLHWWPLIDVADGSEYCVGVKDALVQIIRCQEPRFALAALDLALHERRIRPRDLDAIFARVPAAQQSLRAQINPRSEAGQESVLRQLILDAGLRCEIQVSIDGVGRVDFVVDGRVVVEADSQGFHKEWEQHVRDRTRDLLLAERGYLTLRVLYQHIMFEPETVVAAIRRLVLISRSADPLG
;
A
#
# COMPACT_ATOMS: atom_id res chain seq x y z
N MET A 1 -27.87 11.37 -3.73
CA MET A 1 -28.23 12.43 -4.72
C MET A 1 -27.35 12.23 -5.95
N SER A 2 -27.97 12.16 -7.12
CA SER A 2 -27.25 11.94 -8.40
C SER A 2 -26.70 13.28 -8.89
N ILE A 3 -25.42 13.32 -9.23
CA ILE A 3 -24.79 14.51 -9.85
C ILE A 3 -25.46 14.79 -11.19
N PRO A 4 -25.77 16.07 -11.55
CA PRO A 4 -26.29 16.43 -12.86
C PRO A 4 -25.41 15.84 -13.99
N LEU A 5 -26.05 15.31 -15.05
CA LEU A 5 -25.39 14.53 -16.09
C LEU A 5 -24.24 15.31 -16.76
N TYR A 6 -24.41 16.62 -16.95
CA TYR A 6 -23.36 17.49 -17.53
C TYR A 6 -22.13 17.63 -16.62
N LEU A 7 -22.30 17.68 -15.29
CA LEU A 7 -21.19 17.69 -14.36
C LEU A 7 -20.48 16.33 -14.31
N ALA A 8 -21.25 15.23 -14.36
CA ALA A 8 -20.68 13.89 -14.45
C ALA A 8 -19.80 13.74 -15.68
N PHE A 9 -20.26 14.26 -16.84
CA PHE A 9 -19.48 14.28 -18.08
C PHE A 9 -18.22 15.17 -17.96
N LEU A 10 -18.33 16.36 -17.34
CA LEU A 10 -17.22 17.28 -17.16
C LEU A 10 -16.09 16.67 -16.29
N PHE A 11 -16.45 15.94 -15.26
CA PHE A 11 -15.46 15.20 -14.45
C PHE A 11 -14.79 14.09 -15.25
N GLY A 12 -15.56 13.31 -16.05
CA GLY A 12 -15.02 12.13 -16.72
C GLY A 12 -14.33 11.22 -15.70
N SER A 13 -13.06 10.90 -15.93
CA SER A 13 -12.20 10.14 -15.00
C SER A 13 -11.49 11.02 -13.95
N ARG A 14 -11.56 12.35 -14.06
CA ARG A 14 -10.89 13.27 -13.13
C ARG A 14 -11.61 13.30 -11.79
N ARG A 15 -10.86 13.26 -10.69
CA ARG A 15 -11.39 13.44 -9.33
C ARG A 15 -11.53 14.90 -8.94
N ILE A 16 -10.63 15.73 -9.44
CA ILE A 16 -10.57 17.19 -9.22
C ILE A 16 -10.75 17.90 -10.54
N ILE A 17 -11.46 19.01 -10.53
CA ILE A 17 -11.57 19.96 -11.66
C ILE A 17 -11.34 21.38 -11.17
N HIS A 18 -10.79 22.21 -12.05
CA HIS A 18 -10.54 23.61 -11.73
C HIS A 18 -11.74 24.50 -12.09
N ARG A 19 -11.80 25.66 -11.45
CA ARG A 19 -12.79 26.70 -11.81
C ARG A 19 -12.72 27.05 -13.30
N SER A 20 -11.52 27.06 -13.88
CA SER A 20 -11.32 27.30 -15.32
C SER A 20 -12.04 26.27 -16.19
N ASP A 21 -12.06 25.00 -15.79
CA ASP A 21 -12.74 23.94 -16.55
C ASP A 21 -14.26 24.13 -16.52
N LEU A 22 -14.82 24.49 -15.35
CA LEU A 22 -16.23 24.81 -15.20
C LEU A 22 -16.62 26.04 -16.05
N ARG A 23 -15.75 27.07 -16.05
CA ARG A 23 -15.96 28.28 -16.89
C ARG A 23 -15.88 27.95 -18.38
N ARG A 24 -14.92 27.15 -18.80
CA ARG A 24 -14.76 26.70 -20.20
C ARG A 24 -15.94 25.85 -20.67
N ALA A 25 -16.57 25.10 -19.76
CA ALA A 25 -17.82 24.37 -20.01
C ALA A 25 -19.07 25.27 -20.02
N GLY A 26 -18.91 26.61 -19.94
CA GLY A 26 -20.00 27.57 -20.02
C GLY A 26 -20.64 27.98 -18.69
N MET A 27 -20.24 27.40 -17.57
CA MET A 27 -20.84 27.75 -16.28
C MET A 27 -20.45 29.16 -15.82
N SER A 28 -21.43 29.97 -15.46
CA SER A 28 -21.22 31.27 -14.81
C SER A 28 -20.72 31.10 -13.37
N GLY A 29 -20.20 32.17 -12.77
CA GLY A 29 -19.79 32.15 -11.36
C GLY A 29 -20.95 31.89 -10.41
N GLN A 30 -22.17 32.31 -10.79
CA GLN A 30 -23.39 32.10 -10.02
C GLN A 30 -23.84 30.65 -10.07
N GLU A 31 -23.81 30.02 -11.25
CA GLU A 31 -24.15 28.60 -11.42
C GLU A 31 -23.18 27.70 -10.66
N ILE A 32 -21.88 28.01 -10.66
CA ILE A 32 -20.87 27.25 -9.87
C ILE A 32 -21.20 27.40 -8.36
N THR A 33 -21.56 28.60 -7.90
CA THR A 33 -21.91 28.83 -6.50
C THR A 33 -23.16 28.05 -6.11
N GLU A 34 -24.13 28.01 -7.00
CA GLU A 34 -25.39 27.30 -6.79
C GLU A 34 -25.18 25.77 -6.78
N ALA A 35 -24.36 25.24 -7.68
CA ALA A 35 -23.98 23.83 -7.68
C ALA A 35 -23.29 23.40 -6.37
N VAL A 36 -22.46 24.27 -5.80
CA VAL A 36 -21.84 24.03 -4.47
C VAL A 36 -22.90 24.08 -3.36
N ARG A 37 -23.86 25.01 -3.40
CA ARG A 37 -24.94 25.09 -2.40
C ARG A 37 -25.87 23.87 -2.43
N ARG A 38 -26.15 23.35 -3.62
CA ARG A 38 -26.96 22.14 -3.81
C ARG A 38 -26.20 20.83 -3.53
N HIS A 39 -24.89 20.91 -3.21
CA HIS A 39 -24.01 19.74 -3.05
C HIS A 39 -23.88 18.87 -4.32
N ASP A 40 -24.11 19.44 -5.50
CA ASP A 40 -23.81 18.78 -6.77
C ASP A 40 -22.29 18.59 -6.92
N ILE A 41 -21.52 19.59 -6.44
CA ILE A 41 -20.06 19.56 -6.32
C ILE A 41 -19.65 20.13 -4.96
N ILE A 42 -18.46 19.78 -4.49
CA ILE A 42 -17.83 20.39 -3.32
C ILE A 42 -16.67 21.28 -3.73
N ARG A 43 -16.56 22.45 -3.12
CA ARG A 43 -15.38 23.30 -3.24
C ARG A 43 -14.34 22.86 -2.21
N VAL A 44 -13.35 22.12 -2.66
CA VAL A 44 -12.29 21.56 -1.80
C VAL A 44 -11.37 22.67 -1.29
N ARG A 45 -10.89 23.49 -2.22
CA ARG A 45 -9.99 24.63 -2.03
C ARG A 45 -10.37 25.77 -2.98
N ARG A 46 -9.68 26.90 -2.92
CA ARG A 46 -9.83 27.96 -3.92
C ARG A 46 -9.57 27.39 -5.32
N ASP A 47 -10.55 27.59 -6.21
CA ASP A 47 -10.53 27.16 -7.61
C ASP A 47 -10.44 25.64 -7.86
N HIS A 48 -10.56 24.79 -6.82
CA HIS A 48 -10.58 23.33 -6.91
C HIS A 48 -11.93 22.78 -6.47
N TYR A 49 -12.52 21.94 -7.30
CA TYR A 49 -13.84 21.35 -7.08
C TYR A 49 -13.76 19.83 -7.27
N ALA A 50 -14.59 19.10 -6.54
CA ALA A 50 -14.66 17.65 -6.58
C ALA A 50 -16.11 17.17 -6.53
N ARG A 51 -16.31 15.88 -6.83
CA ARG A 51 -17.57 15.20 -6.53
C ARG A 51 -17.75 15.06 -5.02
N PRO A 52 -18.98 15.07 -4.50
CA PRO A 52 -19.23 14.84 -3.07
C PRO A 52 -18.74 13.48 -2.56
N SER A 53 -18.61 12.49 -3.44
CA SER A 53 -18.11 11.14 -3.15
C SER A 53 -16.58 11.02 -3.16
N LEU A 54 -15.84 12.15 -3.23
CA LEU A 54 -14.38 12.11 -3.14
C LEU A 54 -13.95 11.49 -1.81
N ASP A 55 -13.00 10.57 -1.85
CA ASP A 55 -12.44 9.96 -0.65
C ASP A 55 -11.76 11.00 0.26
N GLN A 56 -11.71 10.68 1.56
CA GLN A 56 -11.26 11.61 2.59
C GLN A 56 -9.78 12.00 2.40
N HIS A 57 -8.90 11.05 2.08
CA HIS A 57 -7.46 11.32 1.95
C HIS A 57 -7.18 12.25 0.76
N THR A 58 -7.80 12.01 -0.39
CA THR A 58 -7.69 12.91 -1.55
C THR A 58 -8.27 14.30 -1.24
N LEU A 59 -9.41 14.36 -0.53
CA LEU A 59 -10.01 15.62 -0.08
C LEU A 59 -9.04 16.42 0.79
N GLU A 60 -8.40 15.76 1.75
CA GLU A 60 -7.40 16.38 2.65
C GLU A 60 -6.18 16.85 1.89
N ALA A 61 -5.63 16.02 0.97
CA ALA A 61 -4.48 16.37 0.16
C ALA A 61 -4.70 17.67 -0.62
N VAL A 62 -5.79 17.73 -1.39
CA VAL A 62 -6.14 18.90 -2.19
C VAL A 62 -6.44 20.11 -1.30
N ARG A 63 -7.12 19.92 -0.16
CA ARG A 63 -7.46 21.00 0.78
C ARG A 63 -6.22 21.63 1.39
N VAL A 64 -5.28 20.82 1.85
CA VAL A 64 -3.99 21.29 2.36
C VAL A 64 -3.21 21.99 1.25
N GLY A 65 -3.28 21.53 0.03
CA GLY A 65 -2.59 22.04 -1.15
C GLY A 65 -1.37 21.23 -1.51
N GLY A 66 -1.39 19.95 -1.20
CA GLY A 66 -0.39 18.95 -1.55
C GLY A 66 -0.96 17.84 -2.41
N ARG A 67 -0.17 16.79 -2.57
CA ARG A 67 -0.53 15.53 -3.23
C ARG A 67 -0.43 14.38 -2.23
N LEU A 68 -1.26 13.35 -2.38
CA LEU A 68 -1.09 12.09 -1.66
C LEU A 68 0.34 11.57 -1.85
N ALA A 69 0.93 11.06 -0.79
CA ALA A 69 2.33 10.66 -0.70
C ALA A 69 2.48 9.38 0.12
N CYS A 70 3.66 8.76 0.07
CA CYS A 70 4.01 7.64 0.93
C CYS A 70 2.90 6.56 0.93
N VAL A 71 2.46 6.08 2.10
CA VAL A 71 1.42 5.05 2.24
C VAL A 71 0.05 5.48 1.68
N SER A 72 -0.30 6.78 1.78
CA SER A 72 -1.55 7.26 1.19
C SER A 72 -1.53 7.23 -0.34
N ALA A 73 -0.37 7.55 -0.95
CA ALA A 73 -0.19 7.37 -2.39
C ALA A 73 -0.15 5.88 -2.76
N ALA A 74 0.49 5.02 -1.95
CA ALA A 74 0.51 3.59 -2.18
C ALA A 74 -0.90 3.00 -2.23
N ALA A 75 -1.75 3.33 -1.26
CA ALA A 75 -3.15 2.90 -1.23
C ALA A 75 -3.91 3.36 -2.47
N GLU A 76 -3.75 4.64 -2.87
CA GLU A 76 -4.39 5.19 -4.08
C GLU A 76 -3.91 4.51 -5.37
N LEU A 77 -2.63 4.13 -5.42
CA LEU A 77 -2.00 3.49 -6.58
C LEU A 77 -2.16 1.97 -6.59
N GLY A 78 -2.85 1.38 -5.60
CA GLY A 78 -3.03 -0.07 -5.49
C GLY A 78 -1.77 -0.82 -5.07
N LEU A 79 -0.82 -0.16 -4.43
CA LEU A 79 0.37 -0.79 -3.84
C LEU A 79 0.10 -1.20 -2.39
N PHE A 80 1.00 -1.99 -1.82
CA PHE A 80 0.90 -2.34 -0.40
C PHE A 80 1.05 -1.10 0.48
N ALA A 81 0.09 -0.93 1.40
CA ALA A 81 0.09 0.10 2.43
C ALA A 81 -0.46 -0.50 3.74
N PHE A 82 0.39 -0.61 4.76
CA PHE A 82 -0.03 -1.21 6.04
C PHE A 82 -0.90 -0.27 6.86
N ASP A 83 -0.37 0.89 7.24
CA ASP A 83 -1.09 1.89 8.02
C ASP A 83 -1.22 3.20 7.24
N HIS A 84 -2.43 3.54 6.91
CA HIS A 84 -2.79 4.80 6.25
C HIS A 84 -3.89 5.54 7.01
N SER A 85 -3.97 5.34 8.32
CA SER A 85 -4.89 6.07 9.21
C SER A 85 -4.66 7.59 9.19
N HIS A 86 -3.41 8.01 8.96
CA HIS A 86 -3.03 9.39 8.74
C HIS A 86 -2.81 9.66 7.26
N THR A 87 -3.24 10.82 6.79
CA THR A 87 -2.99 11.22 5.41
C THR A 87 -1.55 11.69 5.22
N HIS A 88 -0.78 10.98 4.41
CA HIS A 88 0.57 11.37 4.03
C HIS A 88 0.54 12.25 2.78
N LEU A 89 1.14 13.43 2.88
CA LEU A 89 1.10 14.47 1.85
C LEU A 89 2.50 14.89 1.42
N HIS A 90 2.70 14.98 0.12
CA HIS A 90 3.84 15.69 -0.46
C HIS A 90 3.49 17.15 -0.68
N LEU A 91 4.39 18.02 -0.24
CA LEU A 91 4.32 19.46 -0.49
C LEU A 91 5.56 19.92 -1.22
N ASP A 92 5.39 20.80 -2.20
CA ASP A 92 6.52 21.49 -2.83
C ASP A 92 7.19 22.41 -1.79
N ARG A 93 8.51 22.60 -1.90
CA ARG A 93 9.29 23.42 -0.94
C ARG A 93 8.77 24.84 -0.80
N GLU A 94 8.26 25.39 -1.88
CA GLU A 94 7.72 26.75 -1.96
C GLU A 94 6.22 26.81 -1.64
N ALA A 95 5.61 25.70 -1.24
CA ALA A 95 4.20 25.65 -0.96
C ALA A 95 3.84 26.63 0.18
N SER A 96 2.93 27.52 -0.12
CA SER A 96 2.46 28.55 0.80
C SER A 96 0.94 28.53 0.93
N ARG A 97 0.43 29.23 1.94
CA ARG A 97 -1.03 29.35 2.17
C ARG A 97 -1.71 27.99 2.33
N LEU A 98 -1.02 27.06 2.99
CA LEU A 98 -1.55 25.75 3.31
C LEU A 98 -2.81 25.87 4.18
N ARG A 99 -3.77 24.98 3.96
CA ARG A 99 -5.03 24.95 4.71
C ARG A 99 -5.14 23.71 5.57
N SER A 100 -5.97 23.79 6.62
CA SER A 100 -6.27 22.63 7.46
C SER A 100 -6.88 21.50 6.61
N PRO A 101 -6.54 20.22 6.86
CA PRO A 101 -7.15 19.09 6.17
C PRO A 101 -8.66 19.01 6.41
N HIS A 102 -9.14 19.49 7.56
CA HIS A 102 -10.55 19.43 7.94
C HIS A 102 -11.38 20.57 7.39
N THR A 103 -10.77 21.75 7.14
CA THR A 103 -11.51 22.93 6.64
C THR A 103 -10.64 23.85 5.79
N ARG A 104 -11.18 24.27 4.64
CA ARG A 104 -10.53 25.24 3.75
C ARG A 104 -10.44 26.67 4.31
N PHE A 105 -11.11 26.95 5.41
CA PHE A 105 -11.20 28.31 5.98
C PHE A 105 -10.06 28.60 6.97
N LYS A 106 -9.48 27.58 7.58
CA LYS A 106 -8.38 27.74 8.54
C LYS A 106 -7.03 27.43 7.88
N PRO A 107 -5.94 28.11 8.26
CA PRO A 107 -4.60 27.69 7.87
C PRO A 107 -4.26 26.33 8.47
N LEU A 108 -3.29 25.63 7.89
CA LEU A 108 -2.73 24.43 8.48
C LEU A 108 -2.05 24.80 9.80
N ALA A 109 -2.40 24.09 10.87
CA ALA A 109 -1.75 24.27 12.17
C ALA A 109 -0.28 23.85 12.11
N GLN A 110 0.57 24.50 12.87
CA GLN A 110 2.00 24.15 12.92
C GLN A 110 2.21 22.84 13.69
N LEU A 111 1.54 22.64 14.81
CA LEU A 111 1.55 21.44 15.66
C LEU A 111 0.34 21.47 16.61
N PRO A 112 -0.34 20.33 16.87
CA PRO A 112 -0.29 19.08 16.11
C PRO A 112 -0.89 19.24 14.70
N ARG A 113 -0.38 18.48 13.73
CA ARG A 113 -0.79 18.60 12.32
C ARG A 113 -2.05 17.83 11.98
N ASP A 114 -3.01 17.78 12.89
CA ASP A 114 -4.40 17.31 12.67
C ASP A 114 -4.50 16.02 11.79
N GLY A 115 -3.67 15.00 12.06
CA GLY A 115 -3.76 13.71 11.35
C GLY A 115 -3.11 13.68 9.98
N VAL A 116 -2.29 14.68 9.60
CA VAL A 116 -1.53 14.66 8.34
C VAL A 116 -0.03 14.57 8.59
N GLN A 117 0.63 13.71 7.84
CA GLN A 117 2.09 13.59 7.78
C GLN A 117 2.62 14.27 6.51
N LEU A 118 3.53 15.24 6.66
CA LEU A 118 4.02 16.04 5.54
C LEU A 118 5.40 15.58 5.07
N HIS A 119 5.59 15.54 3.76
CA HIS A 119 6.84 15.21 3.08
C HIS A 119 7.23 16.33 2.12
N TRP A 120 8.53 16.72 2.09
CA TRP A 120 9.09 17.80 1.24
C TRP A 120 10.30 17.36 0.42
N TRP A 121 10.53 16.05 0.27
CA TRP A 121 11.67 15.56 -0.51
C TRP A 121 11.46 15.83 -2.00
N PRO A 122 12.52 16.21 -2.73
CA PRO A 122 12.41 16.39 -4.17
C PRO A 122 11.89 15.13 -4.85
N LEU A 123 10.92 15.27 -5.75
CA LEU A 123 10.39 14.18 -6.54
C LEU A 123 11.40 13.75 -7.62
N ILE A 124 11.36 12.49 -8.02
CA ILE A 124 12.11 11.96 -9.16
C ILE A 124 11.57 12.57 -10.45
N ASP A 125 10.23 12.54 -10.57
CA ASP A 125 9.52 13.11 -11.72
C ASP A 125 8.21 13.75 -11.26
N VAL A 126 8.17 15.08 -11.33
CA VAL A 126 6.97 15.85 -10.93
C VAL A 126 5.77 15.56 -11.84
N ALA A 127 6.03 15.14 -13.10
CA ALA A 127 4.99 14.82 -14.09
C ALA A 127 4.46 13.39 -13.95
N ASP A 128 5.20 12.50 -13.25
CA ASP A 128 4.74 11.15 -12.94
C ASP A 128 3.73 11.22 -11.78
N GLY A 129 2.50 10.83 -12.04
CA GLY A 129 1.42 10.94 -11.06
C GLY A 129 0.26 11.78 -11.54
N SER A 130 -0.47 12.36 -10.60
CA SER A 130 -1.62 13.21 -10.88
C SER A 130 -1.55 14.54 -10.13
N GLU A 131 -2.57 15.38 -10.32
CA GLU A 131 -2.73 16.64 -9.60
C GLU A 131 -2.84 16.44 -8.06
N TYR A 132 -3.30 15.28 -7.61
CA TYR A 132 -3.58 14.99 -6.21
C TYR A 132 -2.79 13.81 -5.63
N CYS A 133 -1.94 13.13 -6.42
CA CYS A 133 -1.15 11.99 -5.99
C CYS A 133 0.23 12.00 -6.67
N VAL A 134 1.30 11.68 -5.94
CA VAL A 134 2.64 11.50 -6.53
C VAL A 134 2.70 10.22 -7.36
N GLY A 135 3.71 10.11 -8.23
CA GLY A 135 3.94 8.89 -9.03
C GLY A 135 4.44 7.72 -8.19
N VAL A 136 4.37 6.51 -8.76
CA VAL A 136 4.73 5.25 -8.09
C VAL A 136 6.15 5.30 -7.53
N LYS A 137 7.13 5.76 -8.32
CA LYS A 137 8.54 5.81 -7.89
C LYS A 137 8.73 6.73 -6.69
N ASP A 138 8.07 7.87 -6.69
CA ASP A 138 8.15 8.84 -5.60
C ASP A 138 7.44 8.34 -4.34
N ALA A 139 6.30 7.67 -4.47
CA ALA A 139 5.63 7.00 -3.37
C ALA A 139 6.54 5.97 -2.71
N LEU A 140 7.23 5.13 -3.49
CA LEU A 140 8.16 4.13 -2.99
C LEU A 140 9.37 4.75 -2.28
N VAL A 141 9.99 5.80 -2.84
CA VAL A 141 11.06 6.56 -2.15
C VAL A 141 10.59 7.05 -0.78
N GLN A 142 9.39 7.60 -0.72
CA GLN A 142 8.83 8.15 0.51
C GLN A 142 8.50 7.05 1.53
N ILE A 143 8.01 5.90 1.08
CA ILE A 143 7.77 4.72 1.92
C ILE A 143 9.08 4.21 2.52
N ILE A 144 10.13 4.01 1.71
CA ILE A 144 11.44 3.56 2.21
C ILE A 144 11.99 4.51 3.30
N ARG A 145 11.76 5.81 3.16
CA ARG A 145 12.25 6.83 4.11
C ARG A 145 11.39 6.97 5.36
N CYS A 146 10.14 6.55 5.31
CA CYS A 146 9.13 6.88 6.32
C CYS A 146 8.63 5.65 7.09
N GLN A 147 8.59 4.49 6.46
CA GLN A 147 7.99 3.30 7.02
C GLN A 147 9.06 2.31 7.53
N GLU A 148 8.63 1.34 8.33
CA GLU A 148 9.50 0.25 8.73
C GLU A 148 10.01 -0.54 7.52
N PRO A 149 11.25 -1.09 7.57
CA PRO A 149 11.87 -1.82 6.46
C PRO A 149 11.00 -2.90 5.85
N ARG A 150 10.29 -3.70 6.67
CA ARG A 150 9.43 -4.79 6.21
C ARG A 150 8.25 -4.31 5.36
N PHE A 151 7.66 -3.16 5.71
CA PHE A 151 6.56 -2.58 4.93
C PHE A 151 7.05 -1.89 3.66
N ALA A 152 8.25 -1.31 3.70
CA ALA A 152 8.89 -0.76 2.52
C ALA A 152 9.24 -1.87 1.50
N LEU A 153 9.76 -3.00 1.96
CA LEU A 153 10.01 -4.18 1.12
C LEU A 153 8.71 -4.72 0.52
N ALA A 154 7.63 -4.81 1.32
CA ALA A 154 6.34 -5.27 0.83
C ALA A 154 5.80 -4.38 -0.31
N ALA A 155 5.94 -3.07 -0.20
CA ALA A 155 5.54 -2.14 -1.25
C ALA A 155 6.41 -2.27 -2.51
N LEU A 156 7.74 -2.46 -2.35
CA LEU A 156 8.68 -2.64 -3.45
C LEU A 156 8.46 -3.97 -4.19
N ASP A 157 8.31 -5.06 -3.44
CA ASP A 157 8.10 -6.41 -3.99
C ASP A 157 6.81 -6.45 -4.82
N LEU A 158 5.70 -5.96 -4.25
CA LEU A 158 4.42 -5.89 -4.94
C LEU A 158 4.48 -4.98 -6.18
N ALA A 159 5.14 -3.82 -6.09
CA ALA A 159 5.29 -2.91 -7.23
C ALA A 159 6.06 -3.54 -8.38
N LEU A 160 7.06 -4.36 -8.11
CA LEU A 160 7.80 -5.13 -9.11
C LEU A 160 6.98 -6.31 -9.64
N HIS A 161 6.32 -7.07 -8.75
CA HIS A 161 5.47 -8.21 -9.10
C HIS A 161 4.36 -7.79 -10.08
N GLU A 162 3.65 -6.73 -9.76
CA GLU A 162 2.58 -6.16 -10.58
C GLU A 162 3.08 -5.32 -11.78
N ARG A 163 4.40 -5.24 -11.95
CA ARG A 163 5.03 -4.45 -13.03
C ARG A 163 4.67 -2.96 -13.03
N ARG A 164 4.36 -2.42 -11.85
CA ARG A 164 4.15 -0.98 -11.63
C ARG A 164 5.45 -0.19 -11.75
N ILE A 165 6.57 -0.85 -11.46
CA ILE A 165 7.95 -0.43 -11.75
C ILE A 165 8.71 -1.58 -12.41
N ARG A 166 9.83 -1.26 -13.04
CA ARG A 166 10.75 -2.23 -13.64
C ARG A 166 12.03 -2.31 -12.80
N PRO A 167 12.82 -3.41 -12.85
CA PRO A 167 14.08 -3.52 -12.12
C PRO A 167 15.04 -2.34 -12.35
N ARG A 168 15.09 -1.78 -13.55
CA ARG A 168 15.89 -0.59 -13.87
C ARG A 168 15.46 0.69 -13.14
N ASP A 169 14.21 0.78 -12.72
CA ASP A 169 13.69 1.95 -12.00
C ASP A 169 14.20 2.01 -10.56
N LEU A 170 14.70 0.87 -10.02
CA LEU A 170 15.30 0.79 -8.69
C LEU A 170 16.53 1.69 -8.56
N ASP A 171 17.31 1.92 -9.62
CA ASP A 171 18.46 2.83 -9.57
C ASP A 171 18.02 4.26 -9.24
N ALA A 172 16.98 4.74 -9.92
CA ALA A 172 16.44 6.08 -9.68
C ALA A 172 15.80 6.20 -8.27
N ILE A 173 15.12 5.15 -7.81
CA ILE A 173 14.51 5.11 -6.47
C ILE A 173 15.61 5.15 -5.39
N PHE A 174 16.59 4.23 -5.46
CA PHE A 174 17.62 4.12 -4.43
C PHE A 174 18.64 5.26 -4.47
N ALA A 175 18.80 5.98 -5.59
CA ALA A 175 19.56 7.23 -5.63
C ALA A 175 18.97 8.34 -4.72
N ARG A 176 17.70 8.23 -4.33
CA ARG A 176 17.01 9.16 -3.43
C ARG A 176 16.85 8.65 -1.99
N VAL A 177 17.33 7.43 -1.72
CA VAL A 177 17.20 6.77 -0.41
C VAL A 177 18.47 7.01 0.41
N PRO A 178 18.38 7.39 1.71
CA PRO A 178 19.52 7.57 2.59
C PRO A 178 20.38 6.30 2.73
N ALA A 179 21.66 6.47 3.07
CA ALA A 179 22.60 5.37 3.19
C ALA A 179 22.12 4.25 4.13
N ALA A 180 21.47 4.60 5.24
CA ALA A 180 20.97 3.64 6.23
C ALA A 180 19.94 2.64 5.66
N GLN A 181 19.19 3.01 4.61
CA GLN A 181 18.18 2.14 3.98
C GLN A 181 18.65 1.50 2.67
N GLN A 182 19.87 1.75 2.20
CA GLN A 182 20.39 1.19 0.95
C GLN A 182 20.43 -0.35 0.95
N SER A 183 20.65 -0.96 2.10
CA SER A 183 20.67 -2.42 2.27
C SER A 183 19.35 -3.11 1.91
N LEU A 184 18.22 -2.39 1.95
CA LEU A 184 16.92 -2.94 1.55
C LEU A 184 16.90 -3.41 0.09
N ARG A 185 17.69 -2.77 -0.78
CA ARG A 185 17.76 -3.14 -2.19
C ARG A 185 18.11 -4.61 -2.42
N ALA A 186 19.02 -5.15 -1.62
CA ALA A 186 19.46 -6.56 -1.74
C ALA A 186 18.41 -7.56 -1.22
N GLN A 187 17.41 -7.08 -0.48
CA GLN A 187 16.36 -7.88 0.13
C GLN A 187 15.07 -7.93 -0.70
N ILE A 188 14.98 -7.16 -1.78
CA ILE A 188 13.84 -7.11 -2.68
C ILE A 188 13.65 -8.47 -3.35
N ASN A 189 12.42 -8.99 -3.33
CA ASN A 189 12.09 -10.26 -3.96
C ASN A 189 10.68 -10.20 -4.59
N PRO A 190 10.55 -9.96 -5.89
CA PRO A 190 9.27 -9.81 -6.58
C PRO A 190 8.49 -11.13 -6.77
N ARG A 191 8.93 -12.24 -6.16
CA ARG A 191 8.20 -13.52 -6.18
C ARG A 191 7.05 -13.55 -5.18
N SER A 192 7.02 -12.67 -4.19
CA SER A 192 5.86 -12.48 -3.30
C SER A 192 4.69 -11.91 -4.10
N GLU A 193 3.55 -12.57 -4.06
CA GLU A 193 2.34 -12.20 -4.82
C GLU A 193 1.46 -11.19 -4.06
N ALA A 194 1.65 -11.11 -2.72
CA ALA A 194 0.96 -10.18 -1.85
C ALA A 194 1.91 -9.52 -0.85
N GLY A 195 1.59 -8.28 -0.45
CA GLY A 195 2.44 -7.56 0.50
C GLY A 195 2.59 -8.25 1.86
N GLN A 196 1.57 -8.98 2.32
CA GLN A 196 1.65 -9.77 3.55
C GLN A 196 2.70 -10.91 3.47
N GLU A 197 2.89 -11.49 2.29
CA GLU A 197 3.94 -12.50 2.08
C GLU A 197 5.33 -11.88 2.24
N SER A 198 5.57 -10.70 1.68
CA SER A 198 6.85 -9.99 1.86
C SER A 198 7.11 -9.65 3.33
N VAL A 199 6.09 -9.23 4.08
CA VAL A 199 6.21 -8.99 5.52
C VAL A 199 6.54 -10.28 6.26
N LEU A 200 5.81 -11.38 6.01
CA LEU A 200 6.04 -12.67 6.63
C LEU A 200 7.44 -13.22 6.30
N ARG A 201 7.87 -13.11 5.04
CA ARG A 201 9.22 -13.46 4.63
C ARG A 201 10.28 -12.72 5.46
N GLN A 202 10.10 -11.41 5.63
CA GLN A 202 11.05 -10.61 6.41
C GLN A 202 11.08 -11.05 7.87
N LEU A 203 9.93 -11.30 8.48
CA LEU A 203 9.84 -11.82 9.85
C LEU A 203 10.58 -13.16 10.04
N ILE A 204 10.47 -14.07 9.06
CA ILE A 204 11.18 -15.35 9.06
C ILE A 204 12.69 -15.14 8.96
N LEU A 205 13.14 -14.28 8.05
CA LEU A 205 14.56 -13.98 7.85
C LEU A 205 15.18 -13.27 9.06
N ASP A 206 14.49 -12.30 9.65
CA ASP A 206 14.92 -11.58 10.86
C ASP A 206 14.98 -12.51 12.09
N ALA A 207 14.19 -13.59 12.08
CA ALA A 207 14.27 -14.65 13.07
C ALA A 207 15.50 -15.55 12.92
N GLY A 208 16.32 -15.37 11.88
CA GLY A 208 17.50 -16.17 11.57
C GLY A 208 17.19 -17.54 10.94
N LEU A 209 15.98 -17.71 10.39
CA LEU A 209 15.54 -18.95 9.77
C LEU A 209 15.74 -18.90 8.26
N ARG A 210 16.07 -20.05 7.64
CA ARG A 210 16.12 -20.16 6.17
C ARG A 210 14.71 -20.21 5.60
N CYS A 211 14.49 -19.50 4.50
CA CYS A 211 13.16 -19.36 3.92
C CYS A 211 13.25 -19.45 2.39
N GLU A 212 12.59 -20.45 1.84
CA GLU A 212 12.34 -20.57 0.41
C GLU A 212 10.90 -20.10 0.13
N ILE A 213 10.71 -19.36 -0.96
CA ILE A 213 9.42 -18.75 -1.29
C ILE A 213 8.86 -19.32 -2.58
N GLN A 214 7.53 -19.43 -2.64
CA GLN A 214 6.79 -19.90 -3.81
C GLN A 214 7.34 -21.24 -4.30
N VAL A 215 7.40 -22.23 -3.38
CA VAL A 215 7.97 -23.56 -3.64
C VAL A 215 6.92 -24.50 -4.20
N SER A 216 7.23 -25.15 -5.33
CA SER A 216 6.38 -26.22 -5.87
C SER A 216 6.74 -27.55 -5.27
N ILE A 217 5.79 -28.19 -4.60
CA ILE A 217 5.94 -29.52 -3.99
C ILE A 217 5.17 -30.52 -4.87
N ASP A 218 5.84 -31.59 -5.32
CA ASP A 218 5.24 -32.57 -6.22
C ASP A 218 3.98 -33.22 -5.62
N GLY A 219 2.92 -33.26 -6.42
CA GLY A 219 1.61 -33.78 -6.04
C GLY A 219 0.82 -32.91 -5.04
N VAL A 220 1.40 -31.78 -4.53
CA VAL A 220 0.74 -30.87 -3.61
C VAL A 220 0.39 -29.54 -4.30
N GLY A 221 1.30 -29.05 -5.15
CA GLY A 221 1.22 -27.74 -5.76
C GLY A 221 2.17 -26.73 -5.10
N ARG A 222 1.93 -25.44 -5.37
CA ARG A 222 2.78 -24.35 -4.89
C ARG A 222 2.38 -23.90 -3.48
N VAL A 223 3.38 -23.75 -2.60
CA VAL A 223 3.23 -23.21 -1.24
C VAL A 223 3.97 -21.89 -1.12
N ASP A 224 3.51 -20.97 -0.22
CA ASP A 224 4.10 -19.64 -0.10
C ASP A 224 5.53 -19.72 0.44
N PHE A 225 5.75 -20.51 1.50
CA PHE A 225 7.04 -20.63 2.15
C PHE A 225 7.36 -22.07 2.55
N VAL A 226 8.63 -22.45 2.39
CA VAL A 226 9.23 -23.59 3.09
C VAL A 226 10.34 -23.06 4.00
N VAL A 227 10.17 -23.23 5.30
CA VAL A 227 11.11 -22.77 6.33
C VAL A 227 11.94 -23.96 6.81
N ASP A 228 13.25 -23.79 6.81
CA ASP A 228 14.24 -24.82 7.21
C ASP A 228 14.00 -26.22 6.56
N GLY A 229 13.43 -26.20 5.35
CA GLY A 229 13.22 -27.39 4.51
C GLY A 229 12.04 -28.28 4.93
N ARG A 230 11.36 -28.03 6.06
CA ARG A 230 10.28 -28.90 6.57
C ARG A 230 9.02 -28.21 7.10
N VAL A 231 9.05 -26.94 7.34
CA VAL A 231 7.87 -26.21 7.83
C VAL A 231 7.28 -25.40 6.68
N VAL A 232 6.11 -25.78 6.22
CA VAL A 232 5.33 -25.01 5.25
C VAL A 232 4.57 -23.92 5.99
N VAL A 233 4.74 -22.67 5.57
CA VAL A 233 3.98 -21.54 6.10
C VAL A 233 3.22 -20.89 4.97
N GLU A 234 1.91 -20.70 5.13
CA GLU A 234 1.03 -20.06 4.16
C GLU A 234 0.40 -18.81 4.75
N ALA A 235 0.43 -17.72 4.01
CA ALA A 235 -0.19 -16.44 4.36
C ALA A 235 -1.61 -16.39 3.81
N ASP A 236 -2.59 -16.81 4.61
CA ASP A 236 -3.98 -16.81 4.19
C ASP A 236 -4.52 -15.38 4.03
N SER A 237 -4.98 -15.04 2.83
CA SER A 237 -5.76 -13.84 2.57
C SER A 237 -7.20 -14.07 3.07
N GLN A 238 -7.84 -13.01 3.58
CA GLN A 238 -9.25 -13.06 4.01
C GLN A 238 -10.19 -13.28 2.82
N GLY A 239 -10.43 -14.55 2.46
CA GLY A 239 -11.49 -14.96 1.54
C GLY A 239 -12.71 -15.44 2.34
N PHE A 240 -13.73 -14.59 2.53
CA PHE A 240 -14.89 -14.87 3.38
C PHE A 240 -15.89 -15.89 2.80
N HIS A 241 -15.74 -16.37 1.56
CA HIS A 241 -16.63 -17.34 0.93
C HIS A 241 -15.83 -18.40 0.17
N LYS A 242 -15.20 -19.34 0.90
CA LYS A 242 -14.66 -20.54 0.26
C LYS A 242 -15.83 -21.48 -0.03
N GLU A 243 -16.10 -21.76 -1.28
CA GLU A 243 -17.03 -22.83 -1.69
C GLU A 243 -16.53 -24.16 -1.12
N TRP A 244 -17.46 -25.09 -0.84
CA TRP A 244 -17.16 -26.41 -0.27
C TRP A 244 -16.05 -27.17 -1.01
N GLU A 245 -16.05 -27.08 -2.34
CA GLU A 245 -15.01 -27.72 -3.16
C GLU A 245 -13.60 -27.15 -2.91
N GLN A 246 -13.47 -25.84 -2.67
CA GLN A 246 -12.20 -25.24 -2.32
C GLN A 246 -11.73 -25.69 -0.94
N HIS A 247 -12.65 -25.79 0.02
CA HIS A 247 -12.35 -26.31 1.34
C HIS A 247 -11.86 -27.77 1.28
N VAL A 248 -12.50 -28.62 0.48
CA VAL A 248 -12.06 -30.02 0.27
C VAL A 248 -10.66 -30.07 -0.34
N ARG A 249 -10.37 -29.25 -1.36
CA ARG A 249 -9.03 -29.16 -1.96
C ARG A 249 -7.97 -28.74 -0.95
N ASP A 250 -8.27 -27.72 -0.13
CA ASP A 250 -7.34 -27.23 0.91
C ASP A 250 -7.03 -28.34 1.92
N ARG A 251 -8.04 -29.10 2.40
CA ARG A 251 -7.85 -30.22 3.34
C ARG A 251 -7.07 -31.39 2.72
N THR A 252 -7.35 -31.70 1.45
CA THR A 252 -6.59 -32.73 0.73
C THR A 252 -5.11 -32.33 0.61
N ARG A 253 -4.84 -31.06 0.34
CA ARG A 253 -3.48 -30.52 0.27
C ARG A 253 -2.75 -30.61 1.62
N ASP A 254 -3.44 -30.29 2.73
CA ASP A 254 -2.90 -30.45 4.09
C ASP A 254 -2.51 -31.90 4.39
N LEU A 255 -3.37 -32.87 4.00
CA LEU A 255 -3.06 -34.31 4.14
C LEU A 255 -1.83 -34.73 3.36
N LEU A 256 -1.72 -34.28 2.09
CA LEU A 256 -0.56 -34.59 1.23
C LEU A 256 0.73 -33.97 1.74
N LEU A 257 0.69 -32.79 2.34
CA LEU A 257 1.85 -32.17 3.00
C LEU A 257 2.29 -32.98 4.22
N ALA A 258 1.33 -33.39 5.06
CA ALA A 258 1.62 -34.19 6.24
C ALA A 258 2.18 -35.59 5.88
N GLU A 259 1.64 -36.26 4.84
CA GLU A 259 2.16 -37.54 4.31
C GLU A 259 3.65 -37.42 3.90
N ARG A 260 4.05 -36.25 3.35
CA ARG A 260 5.43 -35.97 2.94
C ARG A 260 6.33 -35.48 4.09
N GLY A 261 5.80 -35.45 5.33
CA GLY A 261 6.55 -35.05 6.50
C GLY A 261 6.70 -33.53 6.71
N TYR A 262 5.92 -32.72 6.01
CA TYR A 262 5.87 -31.28 6.24
C TYR A 262 4.97 -30.96 7.44
N LEU A 263 5.43 -30.04 8.29
CA LEU A 263 4.59 -29.37 9.27
C LEU A 263 4.00 -28.12 8.66
N THR A 264 2.67 -27.97 8.71
CA THR A 264 2.00 -26.84 8.05
C THR A 264 1.49 -25.83 9.06
N LEU A 265 1.75 -24.54 8.83
CA LEU A 265 1.22 -23.41 9.58
C LEU A 265 0.55 -22.43 8.61
N ARG A 266 -0.73 -22.11 8.86
CA ARG A 266 -1.47 -21.08 8.15
C ARG A 266 -1.63 -19.87 9.04
N VAL A 267 -1.21 -18.70 8.56
CA VAL A 267 -1.27 -17.43 9.28
C VAL A 267 -2.13 -16.42 8.55
N LEU A 268 -3.03 -15.77 9.28
CA LEU A 268 -3.90 -14.75 8.72
C LEU A 268 -3.16 -13.42 8.62
N TYR A 269 -3.61 -12.56 7.72
CA TYR A 269 -3.12 -11.17 7.60
C TYR A 269 -3.01 -10.47 8.96
N GLN A 270 -4.04 -10.57 9.80
CA GLN A 270 -4.05 -9.93 11.11
C GLN A 270 -2.93 -10.44 12.04
N HIS A 271 -2.60 -11.74 12.00
CA HIS A 271 -1.51 -12.29 12.79
C HIS A 271 -0.16 -11.75 12.32
N ILE A 272 0.06 -11.68 10.99
CA ILE A 272 1.31 -11.18 10.40
C ILE A 272 1.53 -9.72 10.77
N MET A 273 0.47 -8.89 10.71
CA MET A 273 0.58 -7.44 10.87
C MET A 273 0.54 -6.98 12.33
N PHE A 274 -0.24 -7.62 13.18
CA PHE A 274 -0.52 -7.14 14.53
C PHE A 274 0.04 -8.04 15.65
N GLU A 275 0.41 -9.30 15.33
CA GLU A 275 0.93 -10.28 16.29
C GLU A 275 2.20 -10.97 15.76
N PRO A 276 3.18 -10.23 15.15
CA PRO A 276 4.32 -10.83 14.47
C PRO A 276 5.20 -11.70 15.40
N GLU A 277 5.30 -11.35 16.68
CA GLU A 277 6.08 -12.13 17.65
C GLU A 277 5.45 -13.52 17.88
N THR A 278 4.13 -13.60 17.93
CA THR A 278 3.37 -14.86 18.07
C THR A 278 3.61 -15.75 16.84
N VAL A 279 3.57 -15.17 15.65
CA VAL A 279 3.84 -15.88 14.38
C VAL A 279 5.26 -16.44 14.37
N VAL A 280 6.26 -15.61 14.69
CA VAL A 280 7.68 -16.02 14.74
C VAL A 280 7.90 -17.12 15.79
N ALA A 281 7.32 -16.99 16.98
CA ALA A 281 7.43 -18.00 18.03
C ALA A 281 6.85 -19.35 17.59
N ALA A 282 5.69 -19.37 16.93
CA ALA A 282 5.07 -20.56 16.39
C ALA A 282 5.96 -21.24 15.32
N ILE A 283 6.48 -20.45 14.36
CA ILE A 283 7.38 -20.97 13.32
C ILE A 283 8.64 -21.58 13.95
N ARG A 284 9.30 -20.87 14.87
CA ARG A 284 10.49 -21.37 15.58
C ARG A 284 10.20 -22.69 16.33
N ARG A 285 9.04 -22.79 16.97
CA ARG A 285 8.65 -24.03 17.67
C ARG A 285 8.48 -25.21 16.72
N LEU A 286 7.82 -24.99 15.57
CA LEU A 286 7.67 -26.02 14.54
C LEU A 286 9.01 -26.45 13.95
N VAL A 287 9.91 -25.50 13.68
CA VAL A 287 11.29 -25.80 13.21
C VAL A 287 12.05 -26.64 14.23
N LEU A 288 11.96 -26.34 15.52
CA LEU A 288 12.59 -27.15 16.56
C LEU A 288 12.01 -28.57 16.61
N ILE A 289 10.70 -28.73 16.52
CA ILE A 289 10.04 -30.02 16.48
C ILE A 289 10.50 -30.84 15.25
N SER A 290 10.55 -30.21 14.07
CA SER A 290 10.97 -30.87 12.82
C SER A 290 12.42 -31.38 12.88
N ARG A 291 13.32 -30.63 13.53
CA ARG A 291 14.72 -31.01 13.72
C ARG A 291 14.86 -32.16 14.72
N SER A 292 14.02 -32.18 15.80
CA SER A 292 14.04 -33.22 16.81
C SER A 292 13.47 -34.56 16.31
N ALA A 293 12.63 -34.52 15.27
CA ALA A 293 12.04 -35.70 14.66
C ALA A 293 12.94 -36.37 13.60
N ASP A 294 14.12 -35.81 13.32
CA ASP A 294 15.11 -36.36 12.37
C ASP A 294 16.34 -36.91 13.15
N PRO A 295 16.33 -38.16 13.59
CA PRO A 295 17.44 -38.74 14.38
C PRO A 295 18.69 -39.06 13.54
N LEU A 296 18.72 -38.75 12.24
CA LEU A 296 19.80 -39.10 11.29
C LEU A 296 20.40 -37.87 10.59
N GLY A 297 20.40 -36.67 11.19
CA GLY A 297 21.09 -35.48 10.73
C GLY A 297 22.51 -35.38 11.24
#